data_bec8e3064087513aa8b75bdf163185d8
#
_entry.id   bec8e3064087513aa8b75bdf163185d8
#
_cell.length_a   1.000
_cell.length_b   1.000
_cell.length_c   1.000
_cell.angle_alpha   90.00
_cell.angle_beta   90.00
_cell.angle_gamma   90.00
#
_symmetry.space_group_name_H-M   'P 1'
#
loop_
_entity.id
_entity.type
_entity.pdbx_description
1 polymer ?
#
loop_
_entity_poly.entity_id
_entity_poly.type
_entity_poly.pdbx_seq_one_letter_code
_entity_poly.pdbx_strand_id
1 'polypeptide(L)'
;MTALQNIGGPLTAKAAAASFSGFSGRAAWRRTMNKLPKKPRNENMYKAILSLKSVDECMRFFDDLCTVSELLAMEQRYQVASCLDDGMIYNEILAETGASSATISRVNRSLQYGNGGYAIVFERTKNKGEEQ
;
A
#
# COMPACT_ATOMS: atom_id res chain seq x y z
N MET A 1 27.41 25.52 -10.57
CA MET A 1 27.63 25.87 -9.17
C MET A 1 26.45 25.70 -8.25
N THR A 2 25.29 25.40 -8.69
CA THR A 2 24.07 25.39 -7.83
C THR A 2 23.12 24.28 -8.21
N ALA A 3 23.67 23.19 -8.68
CA ALA A 3 22.89 22.03 -9.14
C ALA A 3 22.42 21.10 -8.00
N LEU A 4 22.61 21.46 -6.74
CA LEU A 4 22.31 20.61 -5.59
C LEU A 4 20.96 20.92 -4.92
N GLN A 5 20.10 21.68 -5.53
CA GLN A 5 18.89 22.18 -4.87
C GLN A 5 17.62 21.43 -5.21
N ASN A 6 17.69 20.31 -5.89
CA ASN A 6 16.48 19.57 -6.19
C ASN A 6 16.49 18.15 -5.62
N ILE A 7 16.80 18.05 -4.35
CA ILE A 7 16.67 16.79 -3.59
C ILE A 7 15.40 16.87 -2.73
N GLY A 8 14.39 17.54 -3.14
CA GLY A 8 13.41 17.95 -2.19
C GLY A 8 12.01 17.42 -2.38
N GLY A 9 11.77 16.45 -3.19
CA GLY A 9 10.44 15.87 -3.27
C GLY A 9 10.40 14.45 -2.72
N PRO A 10 9.43 14.10 -1.86
CA PRO A 10 9.21 12.69 -1.57
C PRO A 10 8.95 11.96 -2.89
N LEU A 11 9.76 10.95 -3.19
CA LEU A 11 9.49 10.05 -4.30
C LEU A 11 8.20 9.31 -3.95
N THR A 12 7.11 9.69 -4.57
CA THR A 12 5.86 8.92 -4.48
C THR A 12 6.12 7.50 -4.96
N ALA A 13 5.37 6.53 -4.45
CA ALA A 13 5.49 5.14 -4.91
C ALA A 13 5.37 5.03 -6.43
N LYS A 14 4.64 5.92 -7.07
CA LYS A 14 4.52 6.06 -8.54
C LYS A 14 5.82 6.56 -9.18
N ALA A 15 6.51 7.53 -8.58
CA ALA A 15 7.78 8.04 -9.08
C ALA A 15 8.92 7.01 -8.87
N ALA A 16 8.94 6.32 -7.74
CA ALA A 16 9.87 5.22 -7.50
C ALA A 16 9.65 4.06 -8.49
N ALA A 17 8.40 3.72 -8.81
CA ALA A 17 8.08 2.72 -9.82
C ALA A 17 8.52 3.16 -11.23
N ALA A 18 8.43 4.44 -11.55
CA ALA A 18 8.85 5.00 -12.85
C ALA A 18 10.37 5.04 -13.01
N SER A 19 11.13 5.33 -11.94
CA SER A 19 12.60 5.38 -11.99
C SER A 19 13.26 3.99 -12.16
N PHE A 20 12.54 2.92 -11.87
CA PHE A 20 12.98 1.54 -12.06
C PHE A 20 12.58 0.93 -13.42
N SER A 21 12.11 1.74 -14.38
CA SER A 21 11.58 1.25 -15.65
C SER A 21 12.59 0.49 -16.54
N GLY A 22 13.89 0.58 -16.28
CA GLY A 22 14.94 -0.08 -17.03
C GLY A 22 15.44 -1.43 -16.48
N PHE A 23 14.94 -1.90 -15.38
CA PHE A 23 15.47 -3.09 -14.71
C PHE A 23 14.67 -4.36 -15.07
N SER A 24 15.31 -5.29 -15.78
CA SER A 24 14.73 -6.59 -16.18
C SER A 24 14.31 -7.47 -14.99
N GLY A 25 14.71 -7.11 -13.77
CA GLY A 25 14.34 -7.77 -12.53
C GLY A 25 12.86 -7.68 -12.16
N ARG A 26 12.08 -6.75 -12.73
CA ARG A 26 10.66 -6.63 -12.45
C ARG A 26 9.84 -7.86 -12.82
N ALA A 27 10.16 -8.50 -13.93
CA ALA A 27 9.48 -9.71 -14.36
C ALA A 27 9.86 -10.92 -13.47
N ALA A 28 11.10 -10.97 -13.00
CA ALA A 28 11.57 -12.00 -12.09
C ALA A 28 10.96 -11.84 -10.69
N TRP A 29 10.83 -10.59 -10.19
CA TRP A 29 10.17 -10.28 -8.92
C TRP A 29 8.69 -10.58 -8.93
N ARG A 30 7.96 -10.27 -10.01
CA ARG A 30 6.55 -10.65 -10.17
C ARG A 30 6.38 -12.17 -10.10
N ARG A 31 7.33 -12.94 -10.62
CA ARG A 31 7.32 -14.41 -10.57
C ARG A 31 7.54 -14.96 -9.18
N THR A 32 8.35 -14.32 -8.35
CA THR A 32 8.67 -14.78 -6.98
C THR A 32 7.69 -14.28 -5.93
N MET A 33 7.15 -13.08 -6.07
CA MET A 33 6.18 -12.49 -5.13
C MET A 33 4.76 -13.00 -5.35
N ASN A 34 4.41 -13.40 -6.55
CA ASN A 34 3.08 -13.91 -6.92
C ASN A 34 2.98 -15.44 -6.84
N LYS A 35 3.65 -16.07 -5.89
CA LYS A 35 3.25 -17.43 -5.49
C LYS A 35 2.02 -17.39 -4.57
N LEU A 36 1.02 -16.63 -4.97
CA LEU A 36 -0.34 -16.92 -4.51
C LEU A 36 -0.67 -18.33 -4.98
N PRO A 37 -1.33 -19.15 -4.15
CA PRO A 37 -1.71 -20.49 -4.54
C PRO A 37 -2.45 -20.43 -5.88
N LYS A 38 -2.20 -21.40 -6.77
CA LYS A 38 -2.83 -21.55 -8.10
C LYS A 38 -4.36 -21.70 -8.05
N LYS A 39 -4.95 -21.59 -6.85
CA LYS A 39 -6.39 -21.64 -6.63
C LYS A 39 -6.99 -20.30 -7.08
N PRO A 40 -8.03 -20.30 -7.89
CA PRO A 40 -8.73 -19.08 -8.28
C PRO A 40 -9.19 -18.33 -7.02
N ARG A 41 -9.04 -17.01 -7.03
CA ARG A 41 -9.51 -16.18 -5.92
C ARG A 41 -11.03 -16.24 -5.83
N ASN A 42 -11.56 -16.17 -4.61
CA ASN A 42 -13.00 -16.08 -4.40
C ASN A 42 -13.50 -14.66 -4.75
N GLU A 43 -13.92 -14.47 -5.99
CA GLU A 43 -14.42 -13.17 -6.45
C GLU A 43 -15.67 -12.71 -5.69
N ASN A 44 -16.46 -13.61 -5.13
CA ASN A 44 -17.68 -13.27 -4.42
C ASN A 44 -17.39 -12.41 -3.19
N MET A 45 -16.30 -12.69 -2.48
CA MET A 45 -15.87 -11.86 -1.35
C MET A 45 -15.57 -10.42 -1.79
N TYR A 46 -14.85 -10.25 -2.89
CA TYR A 46 -14.52 -8.91 -3.41
C TYR A 46 -15.75 -8.17 -3.92
N LYS A 47 -16.69 -8.87 -4.55
CA LYS A 47 -17.99 -8.30 -4.96
C LYS A 47 -18.82 -7.88 -3.75
N ALA A 48 -18.79 -8.66 -2.67
CA ALA A 48 -19.45 -8.29 -1.41
C ALA A 48 -18.85 -7.00 -0.83
N ILE A 49 -17.52 -6.88 -0.78
CA ILE A 49 -16.84 -5.65 -0.33
C ILE A 49 -17.26 -4.46 -1.19
N LEU A 50 -17.32 -4.61 -2.51
CA LEU A 50 -17.73 -3.55 -3.42
C LEU A 50 -19.22 -3.16 -3.31
N SER A 51 -20.05 -3.96 -2.66
CA SER A 51 -21.47 -3.64 -2.42
C SER A 51 -21.69 -2.75 -1.21
N LEU A 52 -20.68 -2.60 -0.34
CA LEU A 52 -20.75 -1.76 0.85
C LEU A 52 -20.80 -0.28 0.47
N LYS A 53 -21.65 0.49 1.15
CA LYS A 53 -21.96 1.88 0.79
C LYS A 53 -21.44 2.91 1.79
N SER A 54 -21.03 2.47 2.98
CA SER A 54 -20.51 3.35 4.02
C SER A 54 -19.31 2.75 4.75
N VAL A 55 -18.56 3.61 5.43
CA VAL A 55 -17.44 3.18 6.27
C VAL A 55 -17.93 2.28 7.40
N ASP A 56 -19.08 2.61 8.01
CA ASP A 56 -19.68 1.82 9.07
C ASP A 56 -20.05 0.40 8.62
N GLU A 57 -20.65 0.25 7.44
CA GLU A 57 -20.92 -1.07 6.85
C GLU A 57 -19.63 -1.85 6.59
N CYS A 58 -18.59 -1.17 6.13
CA CYS A 58 -17.29 -1.77 5.88
C CYS A 58 -16.65 -2.27 7.18
N MET A 59 -16.65 -1.45 8.22
CA MET A 59 -16.11 -1.82 9.54
C MET A 59 -16.84 -3.04 10.12
N ARG A 60 -18.16 -3.04 10.15
CA ARG A 60 -18.97 -4.19 10.63
C ARG A 60 -18.67 -5.47 9.84
N PHE A 61 -18.56 -5.35 8.53
CA PHE A 61 -18.26 -6.52 7.70
C PHE A 61 -16.88 -7.11 8.00
N PHE A 62 -15.88 -6.27 8.20
CA PHE A 62 -14.53 -6.73 8.52
C PHE A 62 -14.41 -7.21 9.96
N ASP A 63 -15.17 -6.64 10.93
CA ASP A 63 -15.26 -7.14 12.29
C ASP A 63 -15.81 -8.58 12.34
N ASP A 64 -16.79 -8.89 11.49
CA ASP A 64 -17.34 -10.25 11.39
C ASP A 64 -16.43 -11.21 10.61
N LEU A 65 -15.70 -10.70 9.61
CA LEU A 65 -14.89 -11.52 8.71
C LEU A 65 -13.53 -11.88 9.29
N CYS A 66 -12.93 -10.97 10.05
CA CYS A 66 -11.54 -11.07 10.52
C CYS A 66 -11.49 -11.25 12.03
N THR A 67 -10.43 -11.89 12.51
CA THR A 67 -10.05 -11.78 13.91
C THR A 67 -9.50 -10.38 14.21
N VAL A 68 -9.59 -9.96 15.47
CA VAL A 68 -9.07 -8.65 15.90
C VAL A 68 -7.60 -8.47 15.51
N SER A 69 -6.77 -9.51 15.68
CA SER A 69 -5.34 -9.43 15.34
C SER A 69 -5.09 -9.30 13.85
N GLU A 70 -5.89 -9.93 13.00
CA GLU A 70 -5.80 -9.80 11.54
C GLU A 70 -6.20 -8.40 11.10
N LEU A 71 -7.29 -7.87 11.66
CA LEU A 71 -7.77 -6.53 11.36
C LEU A 71 -6.72 -5.48 11.73
N LEU A 72 -6.23 -5.50 12.98
CA LEU A 72 -5.19 -4.57 13.43
C LEU A 72 -3.92 -4.65 12.59
N ALA A 73 -3.53 -5.87 12.17
CA ALA A 73 -2.36 -6.04 11.29
C ALA A 73 -2.59 -5.49 9.87
N MET A 74 -3.82 -5.55 9.36
CA MET A 74 -4.17 -4.94 8.06
C MET A 74 -4.18 -3.42 8.15
N GLU A 75 -4.81 -2.86 9.19
CA GLU A 75 -4.85 -1.41 9.45
C GLU A 75 -3.44 -0.84 9.59
N GLN A 76 -2.57 -1.48 10.40
CA GLN A 76 -1.19 -1.05 10.55
C GLN A 76 -0.45 -1.05 9.20
N ARG A 77 -0.60 -2.10 8.39
CA ARG A 77 0.03 -2.16 7.06
C ARG A 77 -0.47 -1.07 6.13
N TYR A 78 -1.77 -0.76 6.18
CA TYR A 78 -2.34 0.32 5.40
C TYR A 78 -1.79 1.68 5.84
N GLN A 79 -1.73 1.93 7.14
CA GLN A 79 -1.16 3.16 7.71
C GLN A 79 0.32 3.33 7.32
N VAL A 80 1.13 2.26 7.44
CA VAL A 80 2.53 2.26 6.98
C VAL A 80 2.62 2.59 5.48
N ALA A 81 1.73 2.02 4.67
CA ALA A 81 1.72 2.28 3.23
C ALA A 81 1.39 3.75 2.92
N SER A 82 0.45 4.35 3.65
CA SER A 82 0.11 5.77 3.53
C SER A 82 1.30 6.66 3.90
N CYS A 83 1.95 6.40 5.03
CA CYS A 83 3.14 7.13 5.45
C CYS A 83 4.29 7.05 4.44
N LEU A 84 4.50 5.88 3.85
CA LEU A 84 5.51 5.69 2.79
C LEU A 84 5.15 6.45 1.51
N ASP A 85 3.88 6.47 1.13
CA ASP A 85 3.38 7.20 -0.03
C ASP A 85 3.49 8.73 0.16
N ASP A 86 3.37 9.20 1.41
CA ASP A 86 3.59 10.59 1.80
C ASP A 86 5.09 10.95 1.95
N GLY A 87 5.98 9.99 1.75
CA GLY A 87 7.44 10.19 1.73
C GLY A 87 8.10 10.23 3.10
N MET A 88 7.44 9.74 4.15
CA MET A 88 8.02 9.66 5.49
C MET A 88 9.20 8.69 5.54
N ILE A 89 10.19 8.99 6.35
CA ILE A 89 11.33 8.09 6.58
C ILE A 89 10.99 6.98 7.61
N TYR A 90 11.72 5.89 7.58
CA TYR A 90 11.43 4.70 8.39
C TYR A 90 11.33 4.97 9.89
N ASN A 91 12.19 5.83 10.44
CA ASN A 91 12.16 6.15 11.88
C ASN A 91 10.89 6.90 12.27
N GLU A 92 10.41 7.80 11.41
CA GLU A 92 9.15 8.52 11.61
C GLU A 92 7.96 7.55 11.53
N ILE A 93 7.96 6.66 10.54
CA ILE A 93 6.90 5.65 10.36
C ILE A 93 6.86 4.70 11.58
N LEU A 94 8.02 4.28 12.08
CA LEU A 94 8.10 3.42 13.26
C LEU A 94 7.51 4.14 14.48
N ALA A 95 7.84 5.41 14.68
CA ALA A 95 7.31 6.22 15.78
C ALA A 95 5.79 6.44 15.66
N GLU A 96 5.29 6.71 14.45
CA GLU A 96 3.89 6.99 14.18
C GLU A 96 3.01 5.73 14.27
N THR A 97 3.45 4.62 13.69
CA THR A 97 2.62 3.44 13.50
C THR A 97 2.90 2.31 14.48
N GLY A 98 4.02 2.36 15.20
CA GLY A 98 4.50 1.26 16.01
C GLY A 98 4.89 0.01 15.21
N ALA A 99 4.95 0.11 13.89
CA ALA A 99 5.30 -1.03 13.03
C ALA A 99 6.78 -1.35 13.12
N SER A 100 7.14 -2.63 13.13
CA SER A 100 8.54 -3.04 13.06
C SER A 100 9.18 -2.67 11.72
N SER A 101 10.50 -2.49 11.71
CA SER A 101 11.26 -2.24 10.47
C SER A 101 11.05 -3.34 9.41
N ALA A 102 10.86 -4.57 9.85
CA ALA A 102 10.52 -5.69 8.97
C ALA A 102 9.15 -5.51 8.31
N THR A 103 8.15 -5.02 9.06
CA THR A 103 6.80 -4.71 8.53
C THR A 103 6.90 -3.56 7.53
N ILE A 104 7.60 -2.48 7.87
CA ILE A 104 7.79 -1.31 7.00
C ILE A 104 8.47 -1.73 5.70
N SER A 105 9.55 -2.51 5.78
CA SER A 105 10.25 -3.01 4.58
C SER A 105 9.38 -3.90 3.71
N ARG A 106 8.54 -4.75 4.30
CA ARG A 106 7.59 -5.60 3.57
C ARG A 106 6.54 -4.77 2.83
N VAL A 107 5.97 -3.79 3.50
CA VAL A 107 4.98 -2.89 2.90
C VAL A 107 5.59 -2.05 1.79
N ASN A 108 6.78 -1.48 2.01
CA ASN A 108 7.51 -0.74 0.98
C ASN A 108 7.77 -1.60 -0.27
N ARG A 109 8.16 -2.85 -0.07
CA ARG A 109 8.33 -3.79 -1.19
C ARG A 109 7.01 -4.02 -1.94
N SER A 110 5.88 -4.14 -1.22
CA SER A 110 4.56 -4.29 -1.85
C SER A 110 4.13 -3.04 -2.62
N LEU A 111 4.47 -1.84 -2.14
CA LEU A 111 4.24 -0.59 -2.86
C LEU A 111 5.04 -0.53 -4.17
N GLN A 112 6.32 -0.90 -4.11
CA GLN A 112 7.21 -0.78 -5.26
C GLN A 112 7.02 -1.88 -6.30
N TYR A 113 6.77 -3.12 -5.87
CA TYR A 113 6.81 -4.32 -6.72
C TYR A 113 5.53 -5.16 -6.67
N GLY A 114 4.49 -4.70 -5.97
CA GLY A 114 3.21 -5.37 -5.86
C GLY A 114 2.34 -5.23 -7.11
N ASN A 115 1.06 -5.54 -6.95
CA ASN A 115 0.07 -5.52 -8.03
C ASN A 115 -0.57 -4.13 -8.28
N GLY A 116 -0.04 -3.07 -7.66
CA GLY A 116 -0.56 -1.71 -7.81
C GLY A 116 -1.83 -1.40 -7.02
N GLY A 117 -2.27 -2.27 -6.13
CA GLY A 117 -3.50 -2.07 -5.35
C GLY A 117 -3.46 -0.81 -4.49
N TYR A 118 -2.35 -0.55 -3.82
CA TYR A 118 -2.18 0.68 -3.04
C TYR A 118 -2.24 1.93 -3.91
N ALA A 119 -1.60 1.92 -5.08
CA ALA A 119 -1.60 3.06 -5.98
C ALA A 119 -3.02 3.43 -6.42
N ILE A 120 -3.85 2.44 -6.77
CA ILE A 120 -5.26 2.66 -7.14
C ILE A 120 -6.04 3.30 -5.99
N VAL A 121 -5.84 2.81 -4.77
CA VAL A 121 -6.56 3.33 -3.60
C VAL A 121 -6.11 4.76 -3.28
N PHE A 122 -4.82 5.03 -3.22
CA PHE A 122 -4.29 6.35 -2.88
C PHE A 122 -4.64 7.40 -3.93
N GLU A 123 -4.56 7.06 -5.22
CA GLU A 123 -5.00 7.97 -6.28
C GLU A 123 -6.48 8.37 -6.11
N ARG A 124 -7.35 7.43 -5.78
CA ARG A 124 -8.78 7.69 -5.63
C ARG A 124 -9.14 8.41 -4.32
N THR A 125 -8.41 8.15 -3.25
CA THR A 125 -8.70 8.78 -1.94
C THR A 125 -8.13 10.19 -1.86
N LYS A 126 -6.95 10.45 -2.45
CA LYS A 126 -6.36 11.81 -2.49
C LYS A 126 -7.18 12.75 -3.39
N ASN A 127 -7.63 12.29 -4.54
CA ASN A 127 -8.45 13.11 -5.45
C ASN A 127 -9.82 13.48 -4.85
N LYS A 128 -10.38 12.68 -3.95
CA LYS A 128 -11.63 13.02 -3.26
C LYS A 128 -11.46 14.09 -2.16
N GLY A 129 -10.26 14.29 -1.66
CA GLY A 129 -9.95 15.32 -0.65
C GLY A 129 -9.84 16.74 -1.23
N GLU A 130 -9.67 16.88 -2.53
CA GLU A 130 -9.53 18.19 -3.21
C GLU A 130 -10.89 18.78 -3.68
N GLU A 131 -11.97 18.01 -3.59
CA GLU A 131 -13.32 18.47 -4.00
C GLU A 131 -14.21 18.95 -2.84
N GLN A 132 -13.65 19.18 -1.64
CA GLN A 132 -14.43 19.71 -0.50
C GLN A 132 -13.98 21.10 -0.10
#